data_8c1ea7cbb1719eeadb7a81722d319aa9
#
_entry.id   8c1ea7cbb1719eeadb7a81722d319aa9
#
_cell.length_a   1.000
_cell.length_b   1.000
_cell.length_c   1.000
_cell.angle_alpha   90.00
_cell.angle_beta   90.00
_cell.angle_gamma   90.00
#
_symmetry.space_group_name_H-M   'P 1'
#
loop_
_entity.id
_entity.type
_entity.pdbx_description
1 polymer ?
#
loop_
_entity_poly.entity_id
_entity_poly.type
_entity_poly.pdbx_seq_one_letter_code
_entity_poly.pdbx_strand_id
1 'polypeptide(L)'
;MTLQTQAVLAVLLDRETWGFELSKESGLPAGTIYPILQRLTVAGWVTSRWEPADVAQTEGRPARRYYSLTTEGRARAVHAMTQAAQHRARLTGLFSPEPGGEHA
;
A
#
# COMPACT_ATOMS: atom_id res chain seq x y z
N MET A 1 -5.15 -11.16 -3.81
CA MET A 1 -4.36 -10.19 -3.00
C MET A 1 -5.11 -9.89 -1.72
N THR A 2 -4.43 -9.96 -0.60
CA THR A 2 -5.06 -9.74 0.70
C THR A 2 -5.36 -8.26 0.94
N LEU A 3 -6.29 -7.98 1.87
CA LEU A 3 -6.60 -6.61 2.24
C LEU A 3 -5.39 -5.90 2.84
N GLN A 4 -4.56 -6.62 3.61
CA GLN A 4 -3.34 -6.05 4.17
C GLN A 4 -2.38 -5.62 3.07
N THR A 5 -2.17 -6.45 2.05
CA THR A 5 -1.31 -6.08 0.93
C THR A 5 -1.88 -4.87 0.19
N GLN A 6 -3.19 -4.82 0.00
CA GLN A 6 -3.83 -3.67 -0.63
C GLN A 6 -3.61 -2.40 0.18
N ALA A 7 -3.69 -2.48 1.51
CA ALA A 7 -3.47 -1.32 2.37
C ALA A 7 -2.03 -0.79 2.23
N VAL A 8 -1.05 -1.68 2.18
CA VAL A 8 0.35 -1.30 1.98
C VAL A 8 0.53 -0.63 0.62
N LEU A 9 -0.01 -1.24 -0.44
CA LEU A 9 0.10 -0.68 -1.78
C LEU A 9 -0.58 0.67 -1.90
N ALA A 10 -1.71 0.86 -1.24
CA ALA A 10 -2.43 2.13 -1.27
C ALA A 10 -1.57 3.27 -0.71
N VAL A 11 -0.88 3.02 0.40
CA VAL A 11 0.03 4.03 0.98
C VAL A 11 1.19 4.31 0.03
N LEU A 12 1.80 3.26 -0.53
CA LEU A 12 2.95 3.41 -1.42
C LEU A 12 2.58 4.05 -2.75
N LEU A 13 1.34 3.93 -3.20
CA LEU A 13 0.85 4.65 -4.37
C LEU A 13 0.82 6.15 -4.13
N ASP A 14 0.57 6.54 -2.89
CA ASP A 14 0.50 7.95 -2.51
C ASP A 14 1.90 8.56 -2.40
N ARG A 15 2.83 7.84 -1.77
CA ARG A 15 4.17 8.37 -1.57
C ARG A 15 5.18 7.33 -1.12
N GLU A 16 6.46 7.64 -1.30
CA GLU A 16 7.54 6.92 -0.64
C GLU A 16 7.41 7.10 0.87
N THR A 17 7.66 6.04 1.64
CA THR A 17 7.53 6.11 3.09
C THR A 17 8.43 5.08 3.76
N TRP A 18 8.56 5.17 5.08
CA TRP A 18 9.37 4.26 5.87
C TRP A 18 8.48 3.43 6.81
N GLY A 19 9.04 2.36 7.37
CA GLY A 19 8.24 1.35 8.05
C GLY A 19 7.29 1.88 9.10
N PHE A 20 7.75 2.78 9.97
CA PHE A 20 6.91 3.32 11.04
C PHE A 20 5.72 4.10 10.47
N GLU A 21 5.97 4.97 9.50
CA GLU A 21 4.90 5.74 8.85
C GLU A 21 3.94 4.82 8.12
N LEU A 22 4.46 3.80 7.44
CA LEU A 22 3.65 2.84 6.73
C LEU A 22 2.73 2.09 7.68
N SER A 23 3.26 1.67 8.83
CA SER A 23 2.48 1.01 9.87
C SER A 23 1.37 1.94 10.37
N LYS A 24 1.72 3.19 10.64
CA LYS A 24 0.78 4.17 11.15
C LYS A 24 -0.35 4.44 10.15
N GLU A 25 -0.02 4.65 8.88
CA GLU A 25 -1.01 5.02 7.88
C GLU A 25 -1.86 3.85 7.40
N SER A 26 -1.28 2.66 7.34
CA SER A 26 -2.02 1.46 6.94
C SER A 26 -2.86 0.89 8.08
N GLY A 27 -2.54 1.24 9.31
CA GLY A 27 -3.18 0.66 10.48
C GLY A 27 -2.70 -0.76 10.79
N LEU A 28 -1.62 -1.21 10.14
CA LEU A 28 -1.11 -2.56 10.29
C LEU A 28 0.14 -2.57 11.16
N PRO A 29 0.33 -3.58 12.01
CA PRO A 29 1.54 -3.68 12.84
C PRO A 29 2.76 -4.04 12.00
N ALA A 30 3.94 -3.69 12.50
CA ALA A 30 5.21 -3.94 11.83
C ALA A 30 5.39 -5.41 11.47
N GLY A 31 4.96 -6.31 12.35
CA GLY A 31 5.06 -7.75 12.08
C GLY A 31 4.27 -8.21 10.86
N THR A 32 3.27 -7.44 10.44
CA THR A 32 2.51 -7.70 9.22
C THR A 32 3.12 -6.99 8.02
N ILE A 33 3.59 -5.77 8.23
CA ILE A 33 4.12 -4.91 7.17
C ILE A 33 5.40 -5.46 6.55
N TYR A 34 6.38 -5.82 7.36
CA TYR A 34 7.70 -6.21 6.84
C TYR A 34 7.67 -7.48 5.98
N PRO A 35 6.92 -8.53 6.34
CA PRO A 35 6.77 -9.67 5.43
C PRO A 35 6.13 -9.31 4.09
N ILE A 36 5.17 -8.39 4.10
CA ILE A 36 4.53 -7.92 2.87
C ILE A 36 5.55 -7.17 2.01
N LEU A 37 6.30 -6.23 2.62
CA LEU A 37 7.32 -5.48 1.90
C LEU A 37 8.37 -6.40 1.30
N GLN A 38 8.76 -7.44 2.03
CA GLN A 38 9.73 -8.39 1.53
C GLN A 38 9.22 -9.15 0.31
N ARG A 39 7.97 -9.62 0.36
CA ARG A 39 7.37 -10.30 -0.78
C ARG A 39 7.27 -9.39 -2.00
N LEU A 40 6.88 -8.14 -1.78
CA LEU A 40 6.76 -7.17 -2.87
C LEU A 40 8.15 -6.80 -3.44
N THR A 41 9.17 -6.76 -2.59
CA THR A 41 10.54 -6.51 -3.04
C THR A 41 11.04 -7.67 -3.92
N VAL A 42 10.81 -8.90 -3.49
CA VAL A 42 11.19 -10.08 -4.26
C VAL A 42 10.46 -10.11 -5.60
N ALA A 43 9.21 -9.70 -5.62
CA ALA A 43 8.40 -9.65 -6.84
C ALA A 43 8.79 -8.50 -7.78
N GLY A 44 9.66 -7.58 -7.33
CA GLY A 44 10.06 -6.44 -8.14
C GLY A 44 9.10 -5.27 -8.14
N TRP A 45 8.13 -5.26 -7.23
CA TRP A 45 7.15 -4.17 -7.13
C TRP A 45 7.62 -3.04 -6.24
N VAL A 46 8.46 -3.34 -5.26
CA VAL A 46 8.95 -2.39 -4.26
C VAL A 46 10.46 -2.36 -4.28
N THR A 47 11.02 -1.17 -4.14
CA THR A 47 12.44 -0.97 -3.92
C THR A 47 12.62 -0.18 -2.62
N SER A 48 13.82 -0.21 -2.08
CA SER A 48 14.10 0.50 -0.84
C SER A 48 15.46 1.19 -0.91
N ARG A 49 15.60 2.23 -0.08
CA ARG A 49 16.87 2.94 0.06
C ARG A 49 17.05 3.36 1.50
N TRP A 50 18.27 3.45 1.93
CA TRP A 50 18.60 4.00 3.23
C TRP A 50 18.73 5.51 3.14
N GLU A 51 18.21 6.18 4.15
CA GLU A 51 18.44 7.60 4.33
C GLU A 51 19.94 7.86 4.46
N PRO A 52 20.47 8.96 3.91
CA PRO A 52 21.88 9.31 4.13
C PRO A 52 22.20 9.43 5.62
N ALA A 53 23.35 8.92 6.01
CA ALA A 53 23.76 8.88 7.42
C ALA A 53 23.85 10.27 8.04
N ASP A 54 24.28 11.26 7.27
CA ASP A 54 24.41 12.64 7.74
C ASP A 54 23.05 13.27 8.06
N VAL A 55 22.02 12.92 7.28
CA VAL A 55 20.65 13.40 7.55
C VAL A 55 20.15 12.84 8.89
N ALA A 56 20.30 11.53 9.07
CA ALA A 56 19.88 10.88 10.31
C ALA A 56 20.64 11.44 11.50
N GLN A 57 21.94 11.65 11.35
CA GLN A 57 22.79 12.19 12.41
C GLN A 57 22.35 13.60 12.80
N THR A 58 22.05 14.44 11.82
CA THR A 58 21.55 15.81 12.07
C THR A 58 20.23 15.76 12.84
N GLU A 59 19.37 14.79 12.51
CA GLU A 59 18.08 14.63 13.19
C GLU A 59 18.19 13.94 14.52
N GLY A 60 19.36 13.42 14.88
CA GLY A 60 19.58 12.76 16.16
C GLY A 60 18.87 11.42 16.30
N ARG A 61 18.74 10.68 15.24
CA ARG A 61 18.04 9.39 15.21
C ARG A 61 18.72 8.42 14.25
N PRO A 62 18.42 7.09 14.37
CA PRO A 62 18.94 6.13 13.39
C PRO A 62 18.43 6.42 11.98
N ALA A 63 19.22 6.03 10.99
CA ALA A 63 18.84 6.17 9.59
C ALA A 63 17.57 5.37 9.30
N ARG A 64 16.70 5.94 8.49
CA ARG A 64 15.46 5.31 8.07
C ARG A 64 15.65 4.58 6.75
N ARG A 65 14.93 3.48 6.58
CA ARG A 65 14.85 2.79 5.31
C ARG A 65 13.53 3.16 4.65
N TYR A 66 13.62 3.77 3.48
CA TYR A 66 12.44 4.20 2.73
C TYR A 66 12.09 3.18 1.67
N TYR A 67 10.79 2.99 1.47
CA TYR A 67 10.24 2.06 0.49
C TYR A 67 9.42 2.82 -0.51
N SER A 68 9.52 2.43 -1.77
CA SER A 68 8.74 3.03 -2.85
C SER A 68 8.40 1.97 -3.89
N LEU A 69 7.39 2.26 -4.69
CA LEU A 69 7.01 1.37 -5.79
C LEU A 69 7.97 1.58 -6.96
N THR A 70 8.35 0.48 -7.59
CA THR A 70 9.02 0.53 -8.90
C THR A 70 7.99 0.92 -9.95
N THR A 71 8.44 1.21 -11.18
CA THR A 71 7.52 1.48 -12.29
C THR A 71 6.56 0.31 -12.50
N GLU A 72 7.08 -0.91 -12.49
CA GLU A 72 6.25 -2.10 -12.61
C GLU A 72 5.30 -2.24 -11.43
N GLY A 73 5.82 -2.02 -10.22
CA GLY A 73 5.01 -2.12 -9.00
C GLY A 73 3.85 -1.14 -9.02
N ARG A 74 4.10 0.09 -9.49
CA ARG A 74 3.04 1.10 -9.58
C ARG A 74 1.94 0.66 -10.54
N ALA A 75 2.32 0.18 -11.71
CA ALA A 75 1.34 -0.29 -12.70
C ALA A 75 0.52 -1.46 -12.15
N ARG A 76 1.18 -2.40 -11.48
CA ARG A 76 0.53 -3.56 -10.90
C ARG A 76 -0.38 -3.18 -9.74
N ALA A 77 0.06 -2.22 -8.91
CA ALA A 77 -0.72 -1.76 -7.77
C ALA A 77 -1.99 -1.05 -8.22
N VAL A 78 -1.88 -0.18 -9.23
CA VAL A 78 -3.05 0.51 -9.80
C VAL A 78 -4.05 -0.51 -10.34
N HIS A 79 -3.56 -1.51 -11.08
CA HIS A 79 -4.42 -2.56 -11.64
C HIS A 79 -5.14 -3.33 -10.52
N ALA A 80 -4.41 -3.73 -9.48
CA ALA A 80 -4.98 -4.48 -8.37
C ALA A 80 -6.02 -3.66 -7.61
N MET A 81 -5.76 -2.37 -7.39
CA MET A 81 -6.70 -1.48 -6.71
C MET A 81 -7.97 -1.29 -7.54
N THR A 82 -7.82 -1.16 -8.86
CA THR A 82 -8.95 -1.02 -9.77
C THR A 82 -9.82 -2.27 -9.74
N GLN A 83 -9.20 -3.45 -9.82
CA GLN A 83 -9.95 -4.71 -9.75
C GLN A 83 -10.66 -4.88 -8.42
N ALA A 84 -10.00 -4.53 -7.31
CA ALA A 84 -10.61 -4.62 -5.99
C ALA A 84 -11.82 -3.69 -5.87
N ALA A 85 -11.72 -2.49 -6.41
CA ALA A 85 -12.82 -1.53 -6.41
C ALA A 85 -14.00 -2.04 -7.24
N GLN A 86 -13.73 -2.61 -8.40
CA GLN A 86 -14.77 -3.18 -9.26
C GLN A 86 -15.47 -4.36 -8.59
N HIS A 87 -14.70 -5.20 -7.90
CA HIS A 87 -15.26 -6.34 -7.19
C HIS A 87 -16.17 -5.87 -6.05
N ARG A 88 -15.73 -4.88 -5.27
CA ARG A 88 -16.56 -4.31 -4.20
C ARG A 88 -17.83 -3.69 -4.76
N ALA A 89 -17.74 -3.00 -5.87
CA ALA A 89 -18.91 -2.38 -6.49
C ALA A 89 -19.93 -3.43 -6.93
N ARG A 90 -19.46 -4.55 -7.47
CA ARG A 90 -20.36 -5.65 -7.85
C ARG A 90 -21.05 -6.27 -6.63
N LEU A 91 -20.28 -6.51 -5.56
CA LEU A 91 -20.85 -7.08 -4.34
C LEU A 91 -21.86 -6.13 -3.73
N THR A 92 -21.57 -4.84 -3.72
CA THR A 92 -22.49 -3.83 -3.22
C THR A 92 -23.79 -3.83 -4.03
N GLY A 93 -23.68 -3.91 -5.34
CA GLY A 93 -24.83 -3.98 -6.23
C GLY A 93 -25.70 -5.19 -6.00
N LEU A 94 -25.10 -6.32 -5.59
CA LEU A 94 -25.84 -7.54 -5.31
C LEU A 94 -26.62 -7.47 -4.00
N PHE A 95 -26.14 -6.72 -3.02
CA PHE A 95 -26.74 -6.69 -1.69
C PHE A 95 -27.49 -5.41 -1.37
N SER A 96 -27.36 -4.39 -2.19
CA SER A 96 -28.06 -3.13 -1.97
C SER A 96 -29.43 -3.17 -2.61
N PRO A 97 -30.42 -2.47 -2.02
CA PRO A 97 -31.68 -2.26 -2.71
C PRO A 97 -31.44 -1.57 -4.04
N GLU A 98 -32.24 -1.89 -5.02
CA GLU A 98 -32.10 -1.30 -6.36
C GLU A 98 -32.66 0.12 -6.35
N PRO A 99 -31.82 1.14 -6.34
CA PRO A 99 -32.33 2.50 -6.23
C PRO A 99 -33.10 2.94 -7.47
N GLY A 100 -32.72 2.43 -8.62
CA GLY A 100 -33.42 2.71 -9.84
C GLY A 100 -34.79 2.11 -9.84
N GLY A 101 -34.90 0.93 -9.28
CA GLY A 101 -36.19 0.23 -9.21
C GLY A 101 -37.19 0.96 -8.37
N GLU A 102 -36.73 1.59 -7.31
CA GLU A 102 -37.68 2.24 -6.40
C GLU A 102 -38.26 3.51 -6.93
N HIS A 103 -37.67 4.07 -7.95
CA HIS A 103 -38.28 5.25 -8.53
C HIS A 103 -38.68 5.05 -9.95
N ALA A 104 -38.74 3.81 -10.27
CA ALA A 104 -39.28 3.47 -11.56
C ALA A 104 -40.68 4.02 -11.68
#